data_90db4860ff8b914a34b96c30cde1ca11
#
_entry.id   90db4860ff8b914a34b96c30cde1ca11
#
_cell.length_a   1.000
_cell.length_b   1.000
_cell.length_c   1.000
_cell.angle_alpha   90.00
_cell.angle_beta   90.00
_cell.angle_gamma   90.00
#
_symmetry.space_group_name_H-M   'P 1'
#
loop_
_entity.id
_entity.type
_entity.pdbx_description
1 polymer ?
#
loop_
_entity_poly.entity_id
_entity_poly.type
_entity_poly.pdbx_seq_one_letter_code
_entity_poly.pdbx_strand_id
1 'polypeptide(L)'
;AEGVAGGGVMYVGDSITDFWLLGGDPWIPGRMHGRRVWDESFSGAVPHNHSLNIGISGDRTEHLLFRILPKTQGGLGQLDAEGLAPEFFVLMVGINNSYAAETPVADSLFEGVLAVMRSLHARKPRARLLLQSILPTSETSRDSTVAKPVNERLAALAKSAKFAGFTSWLDLYPSFVDSQGRQDARLFVDGLHPSEAGYRVWRDRLVPALESARALAR
;
A
#
# COMPACT_ATOMS: atom_id res chain seq x y z
N ALA A 1 -0.22 -22.93 0.50
CA ALA A 1 0.35 -21.62 0.72
C ALA A 1 1.73 -21.82 1.35
N GLU A 2 2.76 -21.78 0.52
CA GLU A 2 4.14 -21.74 1.00
C GLU A 2 4.32 -20.37 1.65
N GLY A 3 4.39 -20.37 2.96
CA GLY A 3 4.44 -19.18 3.77
C GLY A 3 5.70 -18.37 3.50
N VAL A 4 5.60 -17.06 3.65
CA VAL A 4 6.73 -16.16 3.75
C VAL A 4 7.45 -16.49 5.07
N ALA A 5 8.20 -17.59 5.05
CA ALA A 5 9.07 -17.99 6.14
C ALA A 5 10.28 -17.08 6.12
N GLY A 6 10.37 -16.18 7.11
CA GLY A 6 11.54 -15.37 7.41
C GLY A 6 12.13 -14.54 6.27
N GLY A 7 11.73 -13.27 6.13
CA GLY A 7 12.38 -12.30 5.26
C GLY A 7 11.59 -11.77 4.06
N GLY A 8 10.31 -12.16 3.91
CA GLY A 8 9.48 -11.72 2.79
C GLY A 8 8.78 -10.37 3.01
N VAL A 9 8.30 -9.80 1.93
CA VAL A 9 7.54 -8.54 1.92
C VAL A 9 6.05 -8.84 1.82
N MET A 10 5.23 -8.24 2.68
CA MET A 10 3.78 -8.37 2.64
C MET A 10 3.14 -7.05 2.18
N TYR A 11 2.47 -7.09 1.04
CA TYR A 11 1.72 -5.96 0.50
C TYR A 11 0.32 -5.94 1.09
N VAL A 12 -0.06 -4.81 1.63
CA VAL A 12 -1.29 -4.63 2.41
C VAL A 12 -2.01 -3.38 1.90
N GLY A 13 -3.26 -3.54 1.45
CA GLY A 13 -3.98 -2.41 0.87
C GLY A 13 -5.31 -2.78 0.24
N ASP A 14 -5.76 -1.93 -0.65
CA ASP A 14 -7.00 -2.00 -1.43
C ASP A 14 -6.78 -2.50 -2.87
N SER A 15 -7.65 -2.09 -3.82
CA SER A 15 -7.56 -2.48 -5.23
C SER A 15 -6.24 -2.07 -5.89
N ILE A 16 -5.67 -0.94 -5.53
CA ILE A 16 -4.40 -0.47 -6.08
C ILE A 16 -3.28 -1.46 -5.70
N THR A 17 -3.35 -2.04 -4.50
CA THR A 17 -2.44 -3.10 -4.06
C THR A 17 -2.81 -4.46 -4.67
N ASP A 18 -4.10 -4.82 -4.69
CA ASP A 18 -4.61 -6.09 -5.27
C ASP A 18 -4.20 -6.25 -6.74
N PHE A 19 -4.32 -5.19 -7.53
CA PHE A 19 -4.08 -5.20 -8.97
C PHE A 19 -2.61 -5.33 -9.39
N TRP A 20 -1.67 -5.40 -8.45
CA TRP A 20 -0.34 -5.96 -8.74
C TRP A 20 -0.44 -7.39 -9.30
N LEU A 21 -1.47 -8.15 -8.90
CA LEU A 21 -1.69 -9.53 -9.36
C LEU A 21 -2.65 -9.63 -10.54
N LEU A 22 -3.24 -8.52 -10.98
CA LEU A 22 -4.16 -8.47 -12.11
C LEU A 22 -3.38 -8.25 -13.42
N GLY A 23 -3.64 -9.10 -14.42
CA GLY A 23 -3.11 -8.95 -15.78
C GLY A 23 -3.95 -7.99 -16.60
N GLY A 24 -4.86 -8.52 -17.42
CA GLY A 24 -5.80 -7.69 -18.19
C GLY A 24 -6.88 -7.09 -17.31
N ASP A 25 -7.27 -5.87 -17.63
CA ASP A 25 -8.41 -5.22 -16.98
C ASP A 25 -9.71 -5.96 -17.39
N PRO A 26 -10.55 -6.38 -16.42
CA PRO A 26 -11.77 -7.13 -16.72
C PRO A 26 -12.89 -6.29 -17.33
N TRP A 27 -12.81 -4.96 -17.25
CA TRP A 27 -13.85 -4.03 -17.73
C TRP A 27 -13.40 -3.21 -18.93
N ILE A 28 -12.08 -2.99 -19.10
CA ILE A 28 -11.51 -2.16 -20.17
C ILE A 28 -10.58 -3.01 -21.05
N PRO A 29 -11.07 -3.58 -22.15
CA PRO A 29 -10.29 -4.47 -23.02
C PRO A 29 -8.96 -3.84 -23.48
N GLY A 30 -7.89 -4.64 -23.47
CA GLY A 30 -6.56 -4.21 -23.89
C GLY A 30 -5.78 -3.37 -22.88
N ARG A 31 -6.36 -3.08 -21.73
CA ARG A 31 -5.63 -2.44 -20.62
C ARG A 31 -5.02 -3.48 -19.71
N MET A 32 -3.81 -3.21 -19.23
CA MET A 32 -3.02 -4.11 -18.38
C MET A 32 -2.67 -3.43 -17.07
N HIS A 33 -2.69 -4.23 -15.99
CA HIS A 33 -2.27 -3.84 -14.65
C HIS A 33 -0.90 -4.42 -14.27
N GLY A 34 -0.66 -4.72 -13.00
CA GLY A 34 0.65 -4.98 -12.42
C GLY A 34 1.21 -6.38 -12.59
N ARG A 35 0.45 -7.37 -13.06
CA ARG A 35 0.82 -8.79 -13.02
C ARG A 35 2.22 -9.08 -13.58
N ARG A 36 2.51 -8.57 -14.74
CA ARG A 36 3.81 -8.78 -15.38
C ARG A 36 4.95 -8.18 -14.56
N VAL A 37 4.75 -6.97 -14.06
CA VAL A 37 5.76 -6.27 -13.22
C VAL A 37 5.96 -7.01 -11.90
N TRP A 38 4.87 -7.56 -11.32
CA TRP A 38 4.95 -8.40 -10.12
C TRP A 38 5.77 -9.66 -10.36
N ASP A 39 5.48 -10.40 -11.42
CA ASP A 39 6.18 -11.64 -11.74
C ASP A 39 7.69 -11.41 -11.97
N GLU A 40 8.04 -10.27 -12.59
CA GLU A 40 9.43 -9.87 -12.83
C GLU A 40 10.17 -9.43 -11.57
N SER A 41 9.48 -8.96 -10.51
CA SER A 41 10.11 -8.19 -9.42
C SER A 41 9.85 -8.71 -8.01
N PHE A 42 8.72 -9.39 -7.77
CA PHE A 42 8.23 -9.71 -6.43
C PHE A 42 7.74 -11.15 -6.26
N SER A 43 7.75 -11.94 -7.31
CA SER A 43 7.36 -13.35 -7.25
C SER A 43 8.40 -14.20 -6.55
N GLY A 44 8.05 -15.45 -6.21
CA GLY A 44 8.97 -16.40 -5.58
C GLY A 44 10.24 -16.71 -6.36
N ALA A 45 10.29 -16.34 -7.66
CA ALA A 45 11.49 -16.46 -8.47
C ALA A 45 12.55 -15.38 -8.21
N VAL A 46 12.21 -14.32 -7.44
CA VAL A 46 13.10 -13.19 -7.15
C VAL A 46 13.60 -13.29 -5.71
N PRO A 47 14.84 -13.74 -5.46
CA PRO A 47 15.42 -13.76 -4.12
C PRO A 47 15.39 -12.37 -3.48
N HIS A 48 15.17 -12.29 -2.18
CA HIS A 48 15.10 -11.07 -1.38
C HIS A 48 13.83 -10.21 -1.53
N ASN A 49 13.07 -10.38 -2.62
CA ASN A 49 11.81 -9.67 -2.82
C ASN A 49 10.59 -10.59 -2.84
N HIS A 50 10.75 -11.85 -2.40
CA HIS A 50 9.63 -12.78 -2.29
C HIS A 50 8.49 -12.15 -1.49
N SER A 51 7.35 -12.00 -2.12
CA SER A 51 6.28 -11.15 -1.60
C SER A 51 4.94 -11.89 -1.55
N LEU A 52 4.16 -11.55 -0.54
CA LEU A 52 2.75 -11.92 -0.41
C LEU A 52 1.88 -10.68 -0.56
N ASN A 53 0.93 -10.71 -1.46
CA ASN A 53 -0.04 -9.64 -1.62
C ASN A 53 -1.37 -10.05 -0.96
N ILE A 54 -1.83 -9.24 -0.01
CA ILE A 54 -3.12 -9.38 0.66
C ILE A 54 -4.02 -8.16 0.43
N GLY A 55 -3.77 -7.38 -0.62
CA GLY A 55 -4.69 -6.34 -1.08
C GLY A 55 -6.04 -6.94 -1.47
N ILE A 56 -7.13 -6.21 -1.22
CA ILE A 56 -8.48 -6.58 -1.66
C ILE A 56 -9.15 -5.36 -2.25
N SER A 57 -9.64 -5.52 -3.49
CA SER A 57 -10.35 -4.47 -4.21
C SER A 57 -11.56 -3.97 -3.43
N GLY A 58 -11.71 -2.64 -3.34
CA GLY A 58 -12.79 -1.99 -2.61
C GLY A 58 -12.55 -1.78 -1.12
N ASP A 59 -11.48 -2.33 -0.54
CA ASP A 59 -11.21 -2.15 0.88
C ASP A 59 -11.03 -0.68 1.25
N ARG A 60 -11.71 -0.29 2.33
CA ARG A 60 -11.45 0.89 3.13
C ARG A 60 -10.56 0.52 4.32
N THR A 61 -10.11 1.51 5.06
CA THR A 61 -9.24 1.27 6.24
C THR A 61 -9.87 0.36 7.28
N GLU A 62 -11.18 0.47 7.53
CA GLU A 62 -11.92 -0.37 8.49
C GLU A 62 -12.08 -1.81 8.01
N HIS A 63 -12.23 -2.05 6.69
CA HIS A 63 -12.26 -3.41 6.14
C HIS A 63 -10.90 -4.07 6.31
N LEU A 64 -9.82 -3.38 5.96
CA LEU A 64 -8.47 -3.87 6.16
C LEU A 64 -8.19 -4.13 7.65
N LEU A 65 -8.57 -3.21 8.54
CA LEU A 65 -8.41 -3.39 9.99
C LEU A 65 -9.12 -4.67 10.46
N PHE A 66 -10.37 -4.89 10.05
CA PHE A 66 -11.12 -6.10 10.36
C PHE A 66 -10.40 -7.37 9.89
N ARG A 67 -9.81 -7.35 8.68
CA ARG A 67 -9.10 -8.51 8.13
C ARG A 67 -7.83 -8.86 8.91
N ILE A 68 -7.08 -7.87 9.39
CA ILE A 68 -5.81 -8.09 10.10
C ILE A 68 -5.96 -8.27 11.61
N LEU A 69 -7.10 -7.88 12.20
CA LEU A 69 -7.39 -8.16 13.62
C LEU A 69 -7.44 -9.66 13.88
N PRO A 70 -7.00 -10.12 15.10
CA PRO A 70 -7.08 -11.52 15.46
C PRO A 70 -8.51 -12.06 15.47
N LYS A 71 -8.68 -13.33 15.15
CA LYS A 71 -9.97 -14.02 15.35
C LYS A 71 -10.45 -13.94 16.79
N THR A 72 -9.54 -13.97 17.74
CA THR A 72 -9.84 -13.83 19.18
C THR A 72 -10.37 -12.44 19.56
N GLN A 73 -10.24 -11.46 18.69
CA GLN A 73 -10.76 -10.10 18.84
C GLN A 73 -11.89 -9.79 17.82
N GLY A 74 -12.47 -10.81 17.22
CA GLY A 74 -13.58 -10.66 16.28
C GLY A 74 -13.17 -10.31 14.85
N GLY A 75 -11.88 -10.32 14.52
CA GLY A 75 -11.37 -10.10 13.17
C GLY A 75 -11.30 -11.37 12.33
N LEU A 76 -10.85 -11.26 11.07
CA LEU A 76 -10.63 -12.42 10.19
C LEU A 76 -9.32 -13.15 10.47
N GLY A 77 -8.37 -12.56 11.19
CA GLY A 77 -7.12 -13.19 11.57
C GLY A 77 -6.17 -13.50 10.41
N GLN A 78 -6.12 -12.68 9.37
CA GLN A 78 -5.21 -12.91 8.24
C GLN A 78 -3.73 -12.96 8.65
N LEU A 79 -3.39 -12.36 9.78
CA LEU A 79 -2.04 -12.40 10.34
C LEU A 79 -1.87 -13.47 11.42
N ASP A 80 -2.87 -14.34 11.66
CA ASP A 80 -2.83 -15.34 12.73
C ASP A 80 -2.01 -16.59 12.35
N ALA A 81 -1.72 -16.79 11.06
CA ALA A 81 -1.01 -17.97 10.59
C ALA A 81 0.33 -18.13 11.34
N GLU A 82 0.54 -19.32 11.91
CA GLU A 82 1.79 -19.70 12.53
C GLU A 82 2.92 -19.68 11.50
N GLY A 83 4.08 -19.15 11.88
CA GLY A 83 5.21 -19.01 10.98
C GLY A 83 5.15 -17.80 10.02
N LEU A 84 4.04 -17.08 9.96
CA LEU A 84 3.94 -15.84 9.17
C LEU A 84 4.77 -14.74 9.85
N ALA A 85 5.95 -14.46 9.30
CA ALA A 85 6.91 -13.51 9.85
C ALA A 85 7.49 -12.62 8.74
N PRO A 86 6.70 -11.65 8.21
CA PRO A 86 7.20 -10.75 7.19
C PRO A 86 8.35 -9.87 7.73
N GLU A 87 9.31 -9.58 6.87
CA GLU A 87 10.34 -8.57 7.14
C GLU A 87 9.75 -7.16 7.02
N PHE A 88 8.91 -6.96 5.99
CA PHE A 88 8.25 -5.69 5.72
C PHE A 88 6.75 -5.86 5.50
N PHE A 89 6.00 -4.88 5.97
CA PHE A 89 4.70 -4.51 5.41
C PHE A 89 4.88 -3.33 4.46
N VAL A 90 4.33 -3.43 3.25
CA VAL A 90 4.19 -2.32 2.29
C VAL A 90 2.73 -1.92 2.32
N LEU A 91 2.42 -0.75 2.90
CA LEU A 91 1.06 -0.31 3.16
C LEU A 91 0.67 0.86 2.27
N MET A 92 -0.40 0.68 1.50
CA MET A 92 -1.15 1.73 0.82
C MET A 92 -2.64 1.40 0.90
N VAL A 93 -3.43 2.23 1.57
CA VAL A 93 -4.89 2.09 1.71
C VAL A 93 -5.51 3.44 2.01
N GLY A 94 -6.76 3.63 1.63
CA GLY A 94 -7.55 4.75 2.08
C GLY A 94 -8.27 5.53 0.99
N ILE A 95 -7.90 5.39 -0.27
CA ILE A 95 -8.60 6.11 -1.34
C ILE A 95 -10.10 5.79 -1.36
N ASN A 96 -10.49 4.56 -1.03
CA ASN A 96 -11.89 4.15 -0.97
C ASN A 96 -12.68 4.84 0.16
N ASN A 97 -12.01 5.28 1.24
CA ASN A 97 -12.66 6.08 2.28
C ASN A 97 -13.14 7.43 1.75
N SER A 98 -12.51 7.96 0.68
CA SER A 98 -12.91 9.22 0.07
C SER A 98 -14.26 9.14 -0.68
N TYR A 99 -14.79 7.94 -0.89
CA TYR A 99 -16.13 7.69 -1.43
C TYR A 99 -17.15 7.35 -0.34
N ALA A 100 -16.72 7.34 0.92
CA ALA A 100 -17.59 7.07 2.06
C ALA A 100 -18.31 8.33 2.54
N ALA A 101 -19.32 8.13 3.42
CA ALA A 101 -20.10 9.23 3.98
C ALA A 101 -19.48 9.83 5.27
N GLU A 102 -18.38 9.30 5.75
CA GLU A 102 -17.70 9.79 6.97
C GLU A 102 -17.10 11.17 6.74
N THR A 103 -17.44 12.11 7.60
CA THR A 103 -16.91 13.47 7.53
C THR A 103 -16.36 13.89 8.89
N PRO A 104 -15.26 14.64 8.93
CA PRO A 104 -14.41 15.06 7.80
C PRO A 104 -13.59 13.89 7.23
N VAL A 105 -13.63 13.71 5.91
CA VAL A 105 -13.05 12.53 5.24
C VAL A 105 -11.55 12.40 5.48
N ALA A 106 -10.78 13.48 5.37
CA ALA A 106 -9.33 13.43 5.55
C ALA A 106 -8.93 13.03 6.99
N ASP A 107 -9.69 13.46 8.00
CA ASP A 107 -9.43 13.09 9.39
C ASP A 107 -9.77 11.63 9.64
N SER A 108 -10.94 11.19 9.19
CA SER A 108 -11.40 9.81 9.31
C SER A 108 -10.43 8.84 8.62
N LEU A 109 -9.98 9.19 7.40
CA LEU A 109 -9.02 8.39 6.67
C LEU A 109 -7.66 8.33 7.38
N PHE A 110 -7.14 9.45 7.85
CA PHE A 110 -5.87 9.49 8.59
C PHE A 110 -5.92 8.61 9.84
N GLU A 111 -6.97 8.72 10.65
CA GLU A 111 -7.13 7.88 11.84
C GLU A 111 -7.29 6.40 11.49
N GLY A 112 -7.97 6.09 10.40
CA GLY A 112 -8.08 4.72 9.88
C GLY A 112 -6.73 4.13 9.50
N VAL A 113 -5.89 4.85 8.75
CA VAL A 113 -4.53 4.41 8.41
C VAL A 113 -3.67 4.26 9.67
N LEU A 114 -3.77 5.20 10.61
CA LEU A 114 -3.08 5.11 11.89
C LEU A 114 -3.48 3.87 12.69
N ALA A 115 -4.76 3.52 12.72
CA ALA A 115 -5.24 2.30 13.38
C ALA A 115 -4.68 1.03 12.70
N VAL A 116 -4.65 0.98 11.37
CA VAL A 116 -4.04 -0.11 10.61
C VAL A 116 -2.55 -0.24 10.94
N MET A 117 -1.78 0.85 10.92
CA MET A 117 -0.35 0.85 11.25
C MET A 117 -0.08 0.29 12.65
N ARG A 118 -0.86 0.74 13.64
CA ARG A 118 -0.76 0.26 15.03
C ARG A 118 -1.07 -1.25 15.12
N SER A 119 -2.11 -1.69 14.42
CA SER A 119 -2.49 -3.10 14.40
C SER A 119 -1.41 -3.98 13.76
N LEU A 120 -0.87 -3.57 12.59
CA LEU A 120 0.22 -4.30 11.92
C LEU A 120 1.44 -4.44 12.83
N HIS A 121 1.86 -3.35 13.47
CA HIS A 121 3.01 -3.37 14.38
C HIS A 121 2.75 -4.21 15.63
N ALA A 122 1.59 -4.09 16.25
CA ALA A 122 1.23 -4.91 17.42
C ALA A 122 1.17 -6.41 17.08
N ARG A 123 0.71 -6.75 15.87
CA ARG A 123 0.60 -8.15 15.42
C ARG A 123 1.95 -8.75 15.02
N LYS A 124 2.84 -7.98 14.45
CA LYS A 124 4.16 -8.42 13.94
C LYS A 124 5.22 -7.38 14.32
N PRO A 125 5.60 -7.29 15.60
CA PRO A 125 6.43 -6.19 16.11
C PRO A 125 7.86 -6.16 15.56
N ARG A 126 8.33 -7.26 14.98
CA ARG A 126 9.63 -7.33 14.31
C ARG A 126 9.59 -6.90 12.85
N ALA A 127 8.40 -6.85 12.24
CA ALA A 127 8.24 -6.37 10.88
C ALA A 127 8.38 -4.85 10.82
N ARG A 128 9.06 -4.36 9.81
CA ARG A 128 9.11 -2.93 9.49
C ARG A 128 7.94 -2.55 8.60
N LEU A 129 7.55 -1.29 8.64
CA LEU A 129 6.47 -0.76 7.85
C LEU A 129 7.00 0.24 6.84
N LEU A 130 6.82 -0.01 5.55
CA LEU A 130 6.98 0.97 4.49
C LEU A 130 5.60 1.55 4.17
N LEU A 131 5.33 2.71 4.78
CA LEU A 131 4.10 3.47 4.55
C LEU A 131 4.23 4.27 3.28
N GLN A 132 3.24 4.17 2.40
CA GLN A 132 3.24 4.84 1.10
C GLN A 132 2.19 5.94 1.02
N SER A 133 2.46 6.96 0.20
CA SER A 133 1.46 7.97 -0.12
C SER A 133 0.28 7.38 -0.90
N ILE A 134 -0.91 7.92 -0.69
CA ILE A 134 -2.06 7.72 -1.57
C ILE A 134 -1.71 8.35 -2.92
N LEU A 135 -2.00 7.64 -4.02
CA LEU A 135 -1.74 8.11 -5.37
C LEU A 135 -2.72 9.21 -5.79
N PRO A 136 -2.35 10.06 -6.78
CA PRO A 136 -3.28 11.03 -7.34
C PRO A 136 -4.42 10.32 -8.07
N THR A 137 -5.58 10.98 -8.09
CA THR A 137 -6.75 10.56 -8.86
C THR A 137 -7.01 11.50 -10.04
N SER A 138 -7.88 11.12 -10.96
CA SER A 138 -8.35 12.02 -12.03
C SER A 138 -9.23 13.17 -11.50
N GLU A 139 -9.69 13.08 -10.24
CA GLU A 139 -10.51 14.11 -9.59
C GLU A 139 -9.64 15.07 -8.78
N THR A 140 -9.29 16.22 -9.35
CA THR A 140 -8.43 17.23 -8.72
C THR A 140 -8.95 17.72 -7.36
N SER A 141 -10.27 17.78 -7.18
CA SER A 141 -10.87 18.14 -5.88
C SER A 141 -10.57 17.12 -4.81
N ARG A 142 -10.63 15.82 -5.14
CA ARG A 142 -10.29 14.72 -4.22
C ARG A 142 -8.82 14.76 -3.83
N ASP A 143 -7.96 15.04 -4.78
CA ASP A 143 -6.52 15.17 -4.52
C ASP A 143 -6.23 16.33 -3.56
N SER A 144 -6.85 17.50 -3.77
CA SER A 144 -6.61 18.69 -2.95
C SER A 144 -7.23 18.62 -1.56
N THR A 145 -8.37 17.95 -1.42
CA THR A 145 -9.11 17.91 -0.13
C THR A 145 -8.84 16.65 0.69
N VAL A 146 -8.36 15.57 0.07
CA VAL A 146 -8.14 14.29 0.76
C VAL A 146 -6.71 13.80 0.57
N ALA A 147 -6.29 13.45 -0.66
CA ALA A 147 -5.04 12.73 -0.86
C ALA A 147 -3.82 13.53 -0.37
N LYS A 148 -3.66 14.78 -0.80
CA LYS A 148 -2.51 15.62 -0.40
C LYS A 148 -2.50 15.92 1.10
N PRO A 149 -3.58 16.40 1.74
CA PRO A 149 -3.58 16.67 3.18
C PRO A 149 -3.30 15.41 4.03
N VAL A 150 -3.83 14.26 3.62
CA VAL A 150 -3.56 12.99 4.32
C VAL A 150 -2.11 12.56 4.13
N ASN A 151 -1.57 12.64 2.91
CA ASN A 151 -0.17 12.30 2.65
C ASN A 151 0.81 13.14 3.46
N GLU A 152 0.58 14.44 3.60
CA GLU A 152 1.39 15.33 4.46
C GLU A 152 1.38 14.87 5.91
N ARG A 153 0.21 14.53 6.45
CA ARG A 153 0.06 14.02 7.82
C ARG A 153 0.72 12.66 8.01
N LEU A 154 0.58 11.74 7.05
CA LEU A 154 1.20 10.42 7.09
C LEU A 154 2.73 10.51 7.01
N ALA A 155 3.27 11.41 6.18
CA ALA A 155 4.70 11.68 6.10
C ALA A 155 5.26 12.21 7.43
N ALA A 156 4.55 13.13 8.09
CA ALA A 156 4.91 13.64 9.41
C ALA A 156 4.82 12.55 10.49
N LEU A 157 3.76 11.73 10.44
CA LEU A 157 3.56 10.63 11.37
C LEU A 157 4.70 9.60 11.29
N ALA A 158 5.10 9.18 10.09
CA ALA A 158 6.17 8.21 9.88
C ALA A 158 7.51 8.68 10.47
N LYS A 159 7.75 9.98 10.48
CA LYS A 159 8.98 10.62 11.03
C LYS A 159 8.89 10.89 12.53
N SER A 160 7.72 10.77 13.14
CA SER A 160 7.55 11.06 14.57
C SER A 160 8.29 10.04 15.43
N ALA A 161 8.75 10.43 16.61
CA ALA A 161 9.49 9.57 17.54
C ALA A 161 8.77 8.25 17.86
N LYS A 162 7.43 8.24 17.80
CA LYS A 162 6.61 7.06 18.07
C LYS A 162 6.68 6.02 16.97
N PHE A 163 6.90 6.43 15.72
CA PHE A 163 6.80 5.53 14.55
C PHE A 163 8.11 5.36 13.79
N ALA A 164 9.04 6.31 13.88
CA ALA A 164 10.31 6.30 13.13
C ALA A 164 11.17 5.04 13.40
N GLY A 165 11.01 4.39 14.56
CA GLY A 165 11.76 3.18 14.90
C GLY A 165 11.40 1.95 14.04
N PHE A 166 10.20 1.92 13.47
CA PHE A 166 9.74 0.79 12.65
C PHE A 166 9.08 1.19 11.34
N THR A 167 8.86 2.48 11.09
CA THR A 167 8.18 2.98 9.88
C THR A 167 9.13 3.80 9.02
N SER A 168 9.12 3.53 7.72
CA SER A 168 9.71 4.38 6.68
C SER A 168 8.61 4.95 5.79
N TRP A 169 8.82 6.14 5.24
CA TRP A 169 7.89 6.81 4.33
C TRP A 169 8.38 6.71 2.89
N LEU A 170 7.49 6.33 1.97
CA LEU A 170 7.74 6.37 0.53
C LEU A 170 6.68 7.26 -0.13
N ASP A 171 7.10 8.44 -0.56
CA ASP A 171 6.24 9.34 -1.31
C ASP A 171 6.23 8.94 -2.80
N LEU A 172 5.15 8.32 -3.22
CA LEU A 172 4.91 7.94 -4.62
C LEU A 172 4.18 9.04 -5.40
N TYR A 173 3.43 9.91 -4.69
CA TYR A 173 2.55 10.90 -5.31
C TYR A 173 3.25 11.73 -6.40
N PRO A 174 4.46 12.30 -6.18
CA PRO A 174 5.17 13.09 -7.19
C PRO A 174 5.56 12.31 -8.45
N SER A 175 5.67 10.99 -8.36
CA SER A 175 6.03 10.13 -9.50
C SER A 175 4.83 9.80 -10.40
N PHE A 176 3.62 10.18 -9.98
CA PHE A 176 2.37 9.88 -10.67
C PHE A 176 1.63 11.13 -11.16
N VAL A 177 2.29 12.29 -11.12
CA VAL A 177 1.74 13.55 -11.63
C VAL A 177 2.56 14.09 -12.80
N ASP A 178 1.89 14.86 -13.67
CA ASP A 178 2.51 15.58 -14.77
C ASP A 178 3.23 16.85 -14.28
N SER A 179 3.84 17.61 -15.21
CA SER A 179 4.54 18.87 -14.91
C SER A 179 3.64 19.98 -14.37
N GLN A 180 2.32 19.80 -14.39
CA GLN A 180 1.33 20.73 -13.84
C GLN A 180 0.81 20.24 -12.48
N GLY A 181 1.34 19.15 -11.94
CA GLY A 181 0.93 18.56 -10.69
C GLY A 181 -0.42 17.83 -10.71
N ARG A 182 -0.94 17.51 -11.91
CA ARG A 182 -2.15 16.70 -12.11
C ARG A 182 -1.77 15.26 -12.34
N GLN A 183 -2.70 14.34 -12.09
CA GLN A 183 -2.50 12.94 -12.40
C GLN A 183 -1.99 12.74 -13.84
N ASP A 184 -0.88 12.00 -13.99
CA ASP A 184 -0.41 11.59 -15.32
C ASP A 184 -1.26 10.42 -15.83
N ALA A 185 -2.25 10.71 -16.66
CA ALA A 185 -3.19 9.72 -17.18
C ALA A 185 -2.53 8.54 -17.92
N ARG A 186 -1.30 8.67 -18.38
CA ARG A 186 -0.55 7.59 -19.04
C ARG A 186 -0.20 6.45 -18.08
N LEU A 187 -0.15 6.76 -16.77
CA LEU A 187 0.19 5.82 -15.71
C LEU A 187 -1.03 5.13 -15.11
N PHE A 188 -2.24 5.42 -15.60
CA PHE A 188 -3.48 4.88 -15.07
C PHE A 188 -4.35 4.25 -16.16
N VAL A 189 -5.21 3.32 -15.77
CA VAL A 189 -6.17 2.65 -16.65
C VAL A 189 -7.47 3.45 -16.74
N ASP A 190 -7.99 3.88 -15.60
CA ASP A 190 -9.35 4.45 -15.44
C ASP A 190 -9.36 5.75 -14.61
N GLY A 191 -8.20 6.37 -14.40
CA GLY A 191 -8.06 7.56 -13.57
C GLY A 191 -7.95 7.30 -12.06
N LEU A 192 -7.91 6.03 -11.64
CA LEU A 192 -7.70 5.60 -10.26
C LEU A 192 -6.64 4.49 -10.16
N HIS A 193 -6.78 3.44 -10.97
CA HIS A 193 -5.94 2.25 -10.90
C HIS A 193 -4.73 2.38 -11.83
N PRO A 194 -3.51 2.12 -11.35
CA PRO A 194 -2.32 2.16 -12.18
C PRO A 194 -2.38 1.19 -13.37
N SER A 195 -1.87 1.63 -14.51
CA SER A 195 -1.58 0.79 -15.66
C SER A 195 -0.28 -0.01 -15.44
N GLU A 196 0.08 -0.94 -16.33
CA GLU A 196 1.38 -1.60 -16.29
C GLU A 196 2.53 -0.59 -16.22
N ALA A 197 2.45 0.53 -16.95
CA ALA A 197 3.44 1.61 -16.87
C ALA A 197 3.47 2.24 -15.47
N GLY A 198 2.32 2.48 -14.84
CA GLY A 198 2.23 2.98 -13.47
C GLY A 198 2.85 2.01 -12.47
N TYR A 199 2.59 0.71 -12.61
CA TYR A 199 3.21 -0.30 -11.74
C TYR A 199 4.73 -0.40 -11.93
N ARG A 200 5.26 -0.15 -13.14
CA ARG A 200 6.71 -0.04 -13.35
C ARG A 200 7.30 1.16 -12.62
N VAL A 201 6.67 2.32 -12.72
CA VAL A 201 7.07 3.52 -11.94
C VAL A 201 7.04 3.22 -10.45
N TRP A 202 6.00 2.56 -9.95
CA TRP A 202 5.91 2.18 -8.54
C TRP A 202 7.04 1.25 -8.12
N ARG A 203 7.29 0.17 -8.89
CA ARG A 203 8.40 -0.76 -8.65
C ARG A 203 9.74 -0.02 -8.55
N ASP A 204 10.00 0.88 -9.50
CA ASP A 204 11.28 1.58 -9.61
C ASP A 204 11.54 2.53 -8.42
N ARG A 205 10.47 2.94 -7.73
CA ARG A 205 10.56 3.69 -6.46
C ARG A 205 10.61 2.77 -5.25
N LEU A 206 9.88 1.68 -5.28
CA LEU A 206 9.68 0.78 -4.15
C LEU A 206 10.92 -0.09 -3.87
N VAL A 207 11.53 -0.67 -4.90
CA VAL A 207 12.67 -1.58 -4.73
C VAL A 207 13.84 -0.88 -4.02
N PRO A 208 14.31 0.30 -4.48
CA PRO A 208 15.37 1.02 -3.76
C PRO A 208 14.99 1.43 -2.34
N ALA A 209 13.71 1.73 -2.08
CA ALA A 209 13.23 2.06 -0.73
C ALA A 209 13.30 0.87 0.22
N LEU A 210 12.95 -0.33 -0.24
CA LEU A 210 13.09 -1.58 0.52
C LEU A 210 14.56 -1.90 0.80
N GLU A 211 15.44 -1.75 -0.20
CA GLU A 211 16.88 -1.97 -0.04
C GLU A 211 17.49 -0.99 0.97
N SER A 212 17.16 0.29 0.87
CA SER A 212 17.59 1.32 1.83
C SER A 212 17.09 1.00 3.24
N ALA A 213 15.83 0.58 3.37
CA ALA A 213 15.27 0.21 4.66
C ALA A 213 15.97 -1.03 5.27
N ARG A 214 16.37 -2.01 4.45
CA ARG A 214 17.18 -3.16 4.89
C ARG A 214 18.57 -2.76 5.38
N ALA A 215 19.23 -1.84 4.67
CA ALA A 215 20.55 -1.37 5.04
C ALA A 215 20.59 -0.65 6.40
N LEU A 216 19.52 0.07 6.74
CA LEU A 216 19.38 0.76 8.03
C LEU A 216 19.08 -0.20 9.21
N ALA A 217 18.73 -1.45 8.94
CA ALA A 217 18.40 -2.46 9.95
C ALA A 217 19.61 -3.33 10.36
N ARG A 218 20.73 -3.19 9.67
CA ARG A 218 22.01 -3.88 9.95
C ARG A 218 22.91 -3.03 10.84
#